data_45c7e39f323a75dc7238bf644c82b16f
#
_entry.id   45c7e39f323a75dc7238bf644c82b16f
#
_cell.length_a   1.000
_cell.length_b   1.000
_cell.length_c   1.000
_cell.angle_alpha   90.00
_cell.angle_beta   90.00
_cell.angle_gamma   90.00
#
_symmetry.space_group_name_H-M   'P 1'
#
loop_
_entity.id
_entity.type
_entity.pdbx_description
1 polymer ?
#
loop_
_entity_poly.entity_id
_entity_poly.type
_entity_poly.pdbx_seq_one_letter_code
_entity_poly.pdbx_strand_id
1 'polypeptide(L)'
;MSIEPKIRLIRTRPPKTCICPFCNQKQRFKLNGKYFKTVKEMNLKEPIKLRVEVLRAKCLNPACDKKSFIILLKGIIKHQRATEKLVNEALAGIIADNSTAPRIANRLSRVFNTTGSKSAVDRWKHEAADKLDIKEIISKLNFSGILCVDEYKPKRYKGYDLIDSDSKTSRILYLEKAYGLGRGIVKEHFQTIKSLGIEPWAIIFDMRACFPKAAKTVFGKDIIIQHDYFHVMKIIHYHLNRAMAEYRRIQKEQGIDTLDIWLARWIILKNMERWTFKECRIIENLLARYQGTTIEDILILKQKVRDIFLTSKSQQEAYQKRNELTSEGWQTKNQHFANIIKFLNTPYFKYMTTFLDHPEIPRSGNSENVIRTWRQMEKVRYGFKSDKGRIDHLKLYQVSKYLQNNLLHEKSS
;
A
#
# COMPACT_ATOMS: atom_id res chain seq x y z
N MET A 1 25.48 35.54 -6.01
CA MET A 1 26.76 35.32 -5.33
C MET A 1 26.67 34.04 -4.53
N SER A 2 27.52 33.04 -4.80
CA SER A 2 27.57 31.81 -3.99
C SER A 2 28.36 32.11 -2.72
N ILE A 3 27.70 32.08 -1.56
CA ILE A 3 28.35 32.20 -0.27
C ILE A 3 29.26 30.99 -0.09
N GLU A 4 30.55 31.21 0.12
CA GLU A 4 31.49 30.13 0.42
C GLU A 4 31.13 29.43 1.71
N PRO A 5 31.15 28.07 1.75
CA PRO A 5 30.77 27.33 2.94
C PRO A 5 31.84 27.49 4.06
N LYS A 6 31.38 27.82 5.23
CA LYS A 6 32.21 27.87 6.43
C LYS A 6 32.70 26.46 6.80
N ILE A 7 34.00 26.30 6.98
CA ILE A 7 34.61 25.04 7.36
C ILE A 7 34.74 24.97 8.87
N ARG A 8 34.08 23.97 9.49
CA ARG A 8 34.26 23.65 10.91
C ARG A 8 35.13 22.42 11.06
N LEU A 9 36.24 22.55 11.80
CA LEU A 9 37.12 21.44 12.10
C LEU A 9 36.59 20.66 13.31
N ILE A 10 36.40 19.34 13.15
CA ILE A 10 36.04 18.45 14.25
C ILE A 10 37.16 17.44 14.44
N ARG A 11 37.77 17.48 15.62
CA ARG A 11 38.79 16.51 16.02
C ARG A 11 38.13 15.34 16.75
N THR A 12 38.58 14.13 16.44
CA THR A 12 38.09 12.89 17.05
C THR A 12 38.92 12.52 18.26
N ARG A 13 38.32 12.50 19.44
CA ARG A 13 38.97 11.91 20.62
C ARG A 13 38.94 10.39 20.48
N PRO A 14 40.09 9.69 20.54
CA PRO A 14 40.14 8.26 20.46
C PRO A 14 39.40 7.62 21.65
N PRO A 15 38.49 6.67 21.45
CA PRO A 15 37.88 5.96 22.56
C PRO A 15 38.91 5.05 23.25
N LYS A 16 38.71 4.72 24.54
CA LYS A 16 39.58 3.77 25.26
C LYS A 16 39.57 2.37 24.68
N THR A 17 38.40 1.94 24.21
CA THR A 17 38.16 0.64 23.56
C THR A 17 37.24 0.82 22.36
N CYS A 18 37.34 -0.04 21.37
CA CYS A 18 36.40 -0.10 20.26
C CYS A 18 36.08 -1.55 19.83
N ILE A 19 34.98 -1.72 19.13
CA ILE A 19 34.63 -3.01 18.52
C ILE A 19 35.27 -3.06 17.16
N CYS A 20 36.09 -4.11 16.92
CA CYS A 20 36.60 -4.38 15.59
C CYS A 20 35.47 -4.83 14.66
N PRO A 21 35.23 -4.17 13.50
CA PRO A 21 34.14 -4.52 12.59
C PRO A 21 34.35 -5.85 11.86
N PHE A 22 35.48 -6.52 12.02
CA PHE A 22 35.82 -7.78 11.35
C PHE A 22 35.74 -8.99 12.29
N CYS A 23 36.28 -8.90 13.50
CA CYS A 23 36.20 -10.00 14.47
C CYS A 23 35.17 -9.76 15.59
N ASN A 24 34.47 -8.66 15.57
CA ASN A 24 33.39 -8.26 16.48
C ASN A 24 33.79 -8.19 17.97
N GLN A 25 35.09 -8.22 18.27
CA GLN A 25 35.58 -8.17 19.64
C GLN A 25 35.78 -6.72 20.10
N LYS A 26 35.28 -6.42 21.29
CA LYS A 26 35.53 -5.15 21.99
C LYS A 26 36.89 -5.23 22.70
N GLN A 27 37.86 -4.42 22.29
CA GLN A 27 39.21 -4.47 22.82
C GLN A 27 39.94 -3.13 22.76
N ARG A 28 41.10 -3.05 23.42
CA ARG A 28 42.05 -1.98 23.17
C ARG A 28 42.56 -2.06 21.73
N PHE A 29 42.96 -0.95 21.17
CA PHE A 29 43.45 -0.87 19.80
C PHE A 29 44.69 0.03 19.75
N LYS A 30 45.49 -0.10 18.72
CA LYS A 30 46.61 0.80 18.43
C LYS A 30 46.22 1.76 17.33
N LEU A 31 46.41 3.06 17.52
CA LEU A 31 46.25 4.05 16.46
C LEU A 31 47.24 3.77 15.32
N ASN A 32 46.77 3.77 14.09
CA ASN A 32 47.54 3.54 12.88
C ASN A 32 47.36 4.67 11.86
N GLY A 33 47.49 5.89 12.37
CA GLY A 33 47.34 7.11 11.58
C GLY A 33 45.96 7.76 11.65
N LYS A 34 45.87 8.90 10.99
CA LYS A 34 44.63 9.70 10.87
C LYS A 34 44.59 10.43 9.55
N TYR A 35 43.41 10.79 9.11
CA TYR A 35 43.20 11.66 7.95
C TYR A 35 41.99 12.55 8.16
N PHE A 36 41.85 13.57 7.33
CA PHE A 36 40.69 14.44 7.36
C PHE A 36 39.72 14.11 6.23
N LYS A 37 38.45 14.07 6.56
CA LYS A 37 37.34 13.88 5.60
C LYS A 37 36.43 15.12 5.67
N THR A 38 36.11 15.68 4.50
CA THR A 38 35.14 16.77 4.43
C THR A 38 33.76 16.19 4.13
N VAL A 39 32.80 16.51 4.98
CA VAL A 39 31.40 16.12 4.85
C VAL A 39 30.49 17.34 4.85
N LYS A 40 29.39 17.25 4.12
CA LYS A 40 28.35 18.28 4.09
C LYS A 40 27.46 18.13 5.32
N GLU A 41 27.09 19.25 5.90
CA GLU A 41 26.16 19.35 7.03
C GLU A 41 25.01 20.26 6.64
N MET A 42 23.86 20.09 7.26
CA MET A 42 22.75 21.00 7.10
C MET A 42 22.75 22.09 8.17
N ASN A 43 22.49 23.30 7.73
CA ASN A 43 22.39 24.48 8.60
C ASN A 43 21.39 25.47 8.00
N LEU A 44 20.55 26.07 8.86
CA LEU A 44 19.50 27.00 8.41
C LEU A 44 20.05 28.40 8.13
N LYS A 45 21.18 28.78 8.74
CA LYS A 45 21.71 30.16 8.71
C LYS A 45 22.73 30.35 7.59
N GLU A 46 23.66 29.42 7.46
CA GLU A 46 24.84 29.58 6.57
C GLU A 46 25.28 28.23 5.99
N PRO A 47 25.91 28.16 4.81
CA PRO A 47 26.49 26.94 4.30
C PRO A 47 27.63 26.45 5.19
N ILE A 48 27.59 25.18 5.63
CA ILE A 48 28.62 24.59 6.47
C ILE A 48 29.15 23.30 5.85
N LYS A 49 30.47 23.13 5.91
CA LYS A 49 31.17 21.86 5.70
C LYS A 49 31.94 21.49 6.96
N LEU A 50 31.84 20.25 7.38
CA LEU A 50 32.63 19.72 8.49
C LEU A 50 33.88 19.06 7.95
N ARG A 51 35.05 19.47 8.42
CA ARG A 51 36.33 18.79 8.21
C ARG A 51 36.58 17.89 9.42
N VAL A 52 36.27 16.61 9.29
CA VAL A 52 36.25 15.63 10.38
C VAL A 52 37.53 14.81 10.35
N GLU A 53 38.20 14.72 11.50
CA GLU A 53 39.34 13.84 11.70
C GLU A 53 38.85 12.40 11.84
N VAL A 54 39.33 11.50 10.97
CA VAL A 54 39.04 10.08 10.97
C VAL A 54 40.27 9.34 11.45
N LEU A 55 40.11 8.53 12.50
CA LEU A 55 41.21 7.76 13.06
C LEU A 55 41.28 6.38 12.37
N ARG A 56 42.50 5.92 12.09
CA ARG A 56 42.76 4.54 11.70
C ARG A 56 43.24 3.80 12.94
N ALA A 57 42.65 2.61 13.15
CA ALA A 57 42.99 1.73 14.25
C ALA A 57 43.48 0.37 13.73
N LYS A 58 44.41 -0.22 14.48
CA LYS A 58 44.85 -1.61 14.23
C LYS A 58 44.20 -2.51 15.26
N CYS A 59 43.59 -3.58 14.79
CA CYS A 59 43.08 -4.65 15.65
C CYS A 59 44.25 -5.38 16.32
N LEU A 60 44.16 -5.62 17.63
CA LEU A 60 45.17 -6.33 18.38
C LEU A 60 44.87 -7.80 18.57
N ASN A 61 43.72 -8.30 18.09
CA ASN A 61 43.37 -9.71 18.10
C ASN A 61 44.25 -10.46 17.06
N PRO A 62 45.12 -11.41 17.48
CA PRO A 62 45.94 -12.17 16.58
C PRO A 62 45.17 -12.97 15.52
N ALA A 63 44.00 -13.45 15.89
CA ALA A 63 43.09 -14.23 15.03
C ALA A 63 42.28 -13.38 14.05
N CYS A 64 42.49 -12.07 13.99
CA CYS A 64 41.74 -11.19 13.09
C CYS A 64 42.45 -11.05 11.75
N ASP A 65 41.83 -11.50 10.66
CA ASP A 65 42.41 -11.46 9.30
C ASP A 65 42.62 -10.04 8.80
N LYS A 66 41.77 -9.09 9.17
CA LYS A 66 41.89 -7.68 8.80
C LYS A 66 42.32 -6.82 9.97
N LYS A 67 43.61 -6.52 10.00
CA LYS A 67 44.26 -5.81 11.12
C LYS A 67 43.99 -4.30 11.18
N SER A 68 43.41 -3.66 10.16
CA SER A 68 43.19 -2.20 10.16
C SER A 68 41.74 -1.83 9.84
N PHE A 69 41.19 -0.87 10.59
CA PHE A 69 39.86 -0.32 10.40
C PHE A 69 39.82 1.17 10.74
N ILE A 70 38.71 1.84 10.42
CA ILE A 70 38.52 3.25 10.73
C ILE A 70 37.56 3.41 11.89
N ILE A 71 37.86 4.40 12.75
CA ILE A 71 36.96 4.86 13.81
C ILE A 71 36.30 6.14 13.31
N LEU A 72 34.98 6.13 13.22
CA LEU A 72 34.16 7.25 12.78
C LEU A 72 33.48 7.90 13.98
N LEU A 73 33.34 9.22 13.94
CA LEU A 73 32.46 9.93 14.85
C LEU A 73 31.00 9.54 14.61
N LYS A 74 30.19 9.53 15.68
CA LYS A 74 28.76 9.36 15.59
C LYS A 74 28.16 10.39 14.62
N GLY A 75 27.27 9.96 13.73
CA GLY A 75 26.67 10.82 12.71
C GLY A 75 27.48 11.00 11.42
N ILE A 76 28.68 10.37 11.31
CA ILE A 76 29.50 10.37 10.09
C ILE A 76 29.43 8.99 9.44
N ILE A 77 28.90 8.93 8.24
CA ILE A 77 28.73 7.66 7.50
C ILE A 77 30.01 7.35 6.73
N LYS A 78 30.48 6.09 6.83
CA LYS A 78 31.62 5.59 6.05
C LYS A 78 31.31 5.72 4.55
N HIS A 79 32.27 6.16 3.78
CA HIS A 79 32.16 6.35 2.31
C HIS A 79 31.18 7.43 1.82
N GLN A 80 30.44 8.13 2.68
CA GLN A 80 29.58 9.24 2.27
C GLN A 80 30.21 10.60 2.60
N ARG A 81 29.93 11.60 1.75
CA ARG A 81 30.32 13.01 1.94
C ARG A 81 29.19 13.85 2.53
N ALA A 82 28.33 13.21 3.34
CA ALA A 82 27.21 13.83 4.02
C ALA A 82 27.12 13.27 5.44
N THR A 83 26.63 14.08 6.39
CA THR A 83 26.32 13.61 7.73
C THR A 83 25.07 12.71 7.71
N GLU A 84 24.95 11.86 8.72
CA GLU A 84 23.76 11.01 8.90
C GLU A 84 22.49 11.86 9.03
N LYS A 85 22.55 12.99 9.72
CA LYS A 85 21.45 13.93 9.86
C LYS A 85 20.96 14.45 8.52
N LEU A 86 21.89 14.83 7.62
CA LEU A 86 21.55 15.28 6.26
C LEU A 86 20.91 14.17 5.42
N VAL A 87 21.43 12.95 5.53
CA VAL A 87 20.87 11.78 4.83
C VAL A 87 19.47 11.47 5.34
N ASN A 88 19.27 11.46 6.66
CA ASN A 88 17.98 11.18 7.28
C ASN A 88 16.92 12.23 6.91
N GLU A 89 17.27 13.53 6.85
CA GLU A 89 16.37 14.57 6.37
C GLU A 89 15.97 14.37 4.91
N ALA A 90 16.92 13.98 4.07
CA ALA A 90 16.62 13.67 2.68
C ALA A 90 15.66 12.47 2.54
N LEU A 91 15.87 11.41 3.33
CA LEU A 91 15.01 10.24 3.35
C LEU A 91 13.62 10.55 3.90
N ALA A 92 13.53 11.34 4.98
CA ALA A 92 12.27 11.81 5.52
C ALA A 92 11.45 12.58 4.48
N GLY A 93 12.08 13.49 3.75
CA GLY A 93 11.41 14.22 2.65
C GLY A 93 10.96 13.32 1.49
N ILE A 94 11.70 12.24 1.19
CA ILE A 94 11.26 11.26 0.17
C ILE A 94 10.03 10.49 0.64
N ILE A 95 9.97 10.10 1.89
CA ILE A 95 8.99 9.16 2.43
C ILE A 95 7.77 9.91 2.99
N ALA A 96 7.99 10.84 3.92
CA ALA A 96 6.91 11.56 4.60
C ALA A 96 6.25 12.61 3.68
N ASP A 97 7.07 13.41 2.98
CA ASP A 97 6.57 14.44 2.06
C ASP A 97 6.30 13.91 0.65
N ASN A 98 6.55 12.63 0.41
CA ASN A 98 6.46 11.98 -0.91
C ASN A 98 7.18 12.76 -2.02
N SER A 99 8.28 13.43 -1.68
CA SER A 99 9.02 14.29 -2.60
C SER A 99 9.94 13.49 -3.52
N THR A 100 10.18 14.02 -4.73
CA THR A 100 11.15 13.44 -5.67
C THR A 100 12.58 13.86 -5.33
N ALA A 101 13.58 13.06 -5.74
CA ALA A 101 14.98 13.39 -5.48
C ALA A 101 15.42 14.79 -5.96
N PRO A 102 14.97 15.31 -7.13
CA PRO A 102 15.24 16.70 -7.53
C PRO A 102 14.63 17.73 -6.56
N ARG A 103 13.39 17.51 -6.08
CA ARG A 103 12.74 18.42 -5.13
C ARG A 103 13.47 18.44 -3.79
N ILE A 104 13.91 17.27 -3.33
CA ILE A 104 14.74 17.16 -2.11
C ILE A 104 16.07 17.86 -2.31
N ALA A 105 16.77 17.65 -3.42
CA ALA A 105 18.03 18.33 -3.70
C ALA A 105 17.87 19.87 -3.67
N ASN A 106 16.77 20.38 -4.26
CA ASN A 106 16.42 21.80 -4.19
C ASN A 106 16.11 22.27 -2.76
N ARG A 107 15.35 21.49 -1.97
CA ARG A 107 15.05 21.79 -0.57
C ARG A 107 16.33 21.87 0.27
N LEU A 108 17.23 20.90 0.09
CA LEU A 108 18.52 20.89 0.79
C LEU A 108 19.34 22.16 0.48
N SER A 109 19.33 22.61 -0.77
CA SER A 109 20.02 23.85 -1.15
C SER A 109 19.36 25.10 -0.59
N ARG A 110 18.04 25.24 -0.74
CA ARG A 110 17.30 26.45 -0.38
C ARG A 110 17.09 26.65 1.12
N VAL A 111 16.81 25.54 1.85
CA VAL A 111 16.42 25.61 3.27
C VAL A 111 17.61 25.33 4.18
N PHE A 112 18.42 24.37 3.81
CA PHE A 112 19.50 23.89 4.68
C PHE A 112 20.90 24.33 4.22
N ASN A 113 20.98 25.24 3.27
CA ASN A 113 22.24 25.79 2.76
C ASN A 113 23.30 24.74 2.41
N THR A 114 22.86 23.56 1.92
CA THR A 114 23.76 22.47 1.59
C THR A 114 23.47 21.92 0.21
N THR A 115 24.51 21.56 -0.53
CA THR A 115 24.32 21.03 -1.89
C THR A 115 24.08 19.53 -1.86
N GLY A 116 22.89 19.09 -2.26
CA GLY A 116 22.58 17.71 -2.58
C GLY A 116 22.37 17.57 -4.09
N SER A 117 23.02 16.62 -4.76
CA SER A 117 22.66 16.27 -6.12
C SER A 117 21.51 15.28 -6.11
N LYS A 118 20.68 15.29 -7.17
CA LYS A 118 19.66 14.27 -7.39
C LYS A 118 20.23 12.86 -7.26
N SER A 119 21.38 12.59 -7.88
CA SER A 119 22.05 11.29 -7.84
C SER A 119 22.52 10.88 -6.42
N ALA A 120 22.91 11.85 -5.58
CA ALA A 120 23.25 11.55 -4.19
C ALA A 120 21.99 11.16 -3.39
N VAL A 121 20.89 11.88 -3.56
CA VAL A 121 19.61 11.58 -2.91
C VAL A 121 19.06 10.22 -3.36
N ASP A 122 19.09 9.90 -4.65
CA ASP A 122 18.68 8.59 -5.17
C ASP A 122 19.56 7.47 -4.61
N ARG A 123 20.88 7.67 -4.56
CA ARG A 123 21.80 6.70 -3.96
C ARG A 123 21.50 6.46 -2.48
N TRP A 124 21.29 7.51 -1.68
CA TRP A 124 20.93 7.35 -0.27
C TRP A 124 19.64 6.58 -0.07
N LYS A 125 18.65 6.81 -0.94
CA LYS A 125 17.41 6.04 -0.96
C LYS A 125 17.66 4.55 -1.20
N HIS A 126 18.45 4.22 -2.23
CA HIS A 126 18.77 2.82 -2.55
C HIS A 126 19.56 2.15 -1.42
N GLU A 127 20.61 2.80 -0.92
CA GLU A 127 21.42 2.29 0.19
C GLU A 127 20.60 2.08 1.48
N ALA A 128 19.62 2.94 1.75
CA ALA A 128 18.73 2.77 2.89
C ALA A 128 17.79 1.57 2.69
N ALA A 129 17.20 1.43 1.51
CA ALA A 129 16.30 0.31 1.19
C ALA A 129 17.03 -1.05 1.15
N ASP A 130 18.26 -1.09 0.65
CA ASP A 130 19.06 -2.31 0.58
C ASP A 130 19.50 -2.81 1.98
N LYS A 131 19.50 -1.94 3.00
CA LYS A 131 19.81 -2.30 4.39
C LYS A 131 18.61 -2.84 5.18
N LEU A 132 17.40 -2.76 4.63
CA LEU A 132 16.20 -3.21 5.32
C LEU A 132 16.06 -4.72 5.23
N ASP A 133 16.02 -5.37 6.39
CA ASP A 133 15.58 -6.75 6.52
C ASP A 133 14.05 -6.80 6.69
N ILE A 134 13.34 -7.10 5.60
CA ILE A 134 11.88 -7.16 5.59
C ILE A 134 11.37 -8.27 6.51
N LYS A 135 12.08 -9.39 6.62
CA LYS A 135 11.68 -10.49 7.50
C LYS A 135 11.75 -10.07 8.98
N GLU A 136 12.84 -9.38 9.38
CA GLU A 136 12.97 -8.84 10.73
C GLU A 136 11.86 -7.81 11.03
N ILE A 137 11.52 -6.96 10.06
CA ILE A 137 10.46 -5.97 10.23
C ILE A 137 9.10 -6.67 10.40
N ILE A 138 8.79 -7.64 9.55
CA ILE A 138 7.52 -8.40 9.60
C ILE A 138 7.40 -9.15 10.91
N SER A 139 8.47 -9.76 11.42
CA SER A 139 8.45 -10.50 12.70
C SER A 139 8.10 -9.64 13.91
N LYS A 140 8.30 -8.33 13.81
CA LYS A 140 7.93 -7.33 14.84
C LYS A 140 6.52 -6.76 14.67
N LEU A 141 5.82 -7.09 13.58
CA LEU A 141 4.45 -6.68 13.36
C LEU A 141 3.50 -7.63 14.08
N ASN A 142 2.56 -7.07 14.83
CA ASN A 142 1.47 -7.86 15.41
C ASN A 142 0.41 -8.09 14.31
N PHE A 143 0.56 -9.18 13.56
CA PHE A 143 -0.34 -9.55 12.48
C PHE A 143 -1.64 -10.15 13.06
N SER A 144 -2.80 -9.69 12.58
CA SER A 144 -4.12 -10.14 13.07
C SER A 144 -4.50 -11.55 12.61
N GLY A 145 -3.74 -12.14 11.70
CA GLY A 145 -4.06 -13.42 11.07
C GLY A 145 -5.02 -13.31 9.87
N ILE A 146 -5.54 -12.12 9.56
CA ILE A 146 -6.40 -11.89 8.40
C ILE A 146 -5.64 -11.07 7.36
N LEU A 147 -5.26 -11.71 6.27
CA LEU A 147 -4.49 -11.12 5.18
C LEU A 147 -5.42 -10.52 4.12
N CYS A 148 -5.22 -9.25 3.78
CA CYS A 148 -5.83 -8.64 2.60
C CYS A 148 -4.81 -8.60 1.48
N VAL A 149 -5.17 -9.13 0.32
CA VAL A 149 -4.35 -9.14 -0.89
C VAL A 149 -5.09 -8.40 -2.00
N ASP A 150 -4.44 -7.42 -2.59
CA ASP A 150 -5.00 -6.66 -3.70
C ASP A 150 -3.92 -6.37 -4.75
N GLU A 151 -4.34 -6.12 -5.96
CA GLU A 151 -3.43 -5.80 -7.05
C GLU A 151 -3.61 -4.37 -7.54
N TYR A 152 -2.49 -3.69 -7.73
CA TYR A 152 -2.44 -2.39 -8.35
C TYR A 152 -1.71 -2.45 -9.69
N LYS A 153 -2.35 -1.96 -10.77
CA LYS A 153 -1.72 -1.84 -12.08
C LYS A 153 -1.17 -0.41 -12.26
N PRO A 154 0.13 -0.22 -12.19
CA PRO A 154 0.75 1.09 -12.45
C PRO A 154 0.54 1.54 -13.89
N LYS A 155 0.36 2.85 -14.11
CA LYS A 155 0.09 3.36 -15.46
C LYS A 155 1.28 3.25 -16.43
N ARG A 156 2.51 3.31 -15.92
CA ARG A 156 3.74 3.44 -16.73
C ARG A 156 4.60 2.19 -16.80
N TYR A 157 4.25 1.15 -16.05
CA TYR A 157 5.07 -0.07 -15.96
C TYR A 157 4.28 -1.31 -16.35
N LYS A 158 4.98 -2.27 -16.95
CA LYS A 158 4.40 -3.59 -17.21
C LYS A 158 4.27 -4.36 -15.89
N GLY A 159 3.14 -5.05 -15.71
CA GLY A 159 2.87 -5.88 -14.54
C GLY A 159 1.96 -5.21 -13.51
N TYR A 160 1.94 -5.81 -12.33
CA TYR A 160 1.10 -5.46 -11.19
C TYR A 160 1.97 -5.30 -9.95
N ASP A 161 1.52 -4.52 -8.98
CA ASP A 161 1.98 -4.58 -7.61
C ASP A 161 1.00 -5.43 -6.84
N LEU A 162 1.45 -6.54 -6.27
CA LEU A 162 0.70 -7.29 -5.27
C LEU A 162 0.97 -6.66 -3.91
N ILE A 163 -0.08 -6.25 -3.25
CA ILE A 163 -0.03 -5.52 -1.97
C ILE A 163 -0.72 -6.37 -0.92
N ASP A 164 0.04 -6.78 0.06
CA ASP A 164 -0.41 -7.55 1.21
C ASP A 164 -0.51 -6.64 2.41
N SER A 165 -1.66 -6.63 3.04
CA SER A 165 -1.92 -5.82 4.23
C SER A 165 -2.67 -6.60 5.30
N ASP A 166 -2.48 -6.21 6.54
CA ASP A 166 -3.28 -6.70 7.66
C ASP A 166 -4.67 -6.05 7.62
N SER A 167 -5.69 -6.88 7.60
CA SER A 167 -7.09 -6.44 7.52
C SER A 167 -7.51 -5.53 8.68
N LYS A 168 -7.03 -5.76 9.90
CA LYS A 168 -7.40 -4.97 11.08
C LYS A 168 -6.66 -3.66 11.19
N THR A 169 -5.37 -3.66 10.88
CA THR A 169 -4.50 -2.49 11.09
C THR A 169 -4.25 -1.68 9.84
N SER A 170 -4.63 -2.16 8.65
CA SER A 170 -4.28 -1.59 7.33
C SER A 170 -2.77 -1.44 7.10
N ARG A 171 -1.94 -2.14 7.87
CA ARG A 171 -0.48 -2.11 7.68
C ARG A 171 -0.10 -2.94 6.47
N ILE A 172 0.77 -2.40 5.64
CA ILE A 172 1.39 -3.16 4.56
C ILE A 172 2.35 -4.16 5.20
N LEU A 173 2.11 -5.45 4.99
CA LEU A 173 2.97 -6.54 5.43
C LEU A 173 4.04 -6.85 4.39
N TYR A 174 3.62 -6.96 3.14
CA TYR A 174 4.53 -7.24 2.03
C TYR A 174 4.06 -6.57 0.76
N LEU A 175 4.99 -6.42 -0.18
CA LEU A 175 4.72 -5.79 -1.45
C LEU A 175 5.69 -6.29 -2.50
N GLU A 176 5.15 -6.80 -3.60
CA GLU A 176 5.91 -7.41 -4.66
C GLU A 176 5.43 -6.95 -6.04
N LYS A 177 6.37 -6.91 -6.99
CA LYS A 177 6.04 -6.73 -8.39
C LYS A 177 5.80 -8.08 -9.06
N ALA A 178 4.63 -8.23 -9.68
CA ALA A 178 4.27 -9.40 -10.49
C ALA A 178 4.11 -9.02 -11.96
N TYR A 179 4.66 -9.80 -12.87
CA TYR A 179 4.54 -9.58 -14.33
C TYR A 179 3.27 -10.18 -14.91
N GLY A 180 2.41 -10.73 -14.09
CA GLY A 180 1.11 -11.29 -14.42
C GLY A 180 0.39 -11.70 -13.15
N LEU A 181 -0.82 -12.24 -13.30
CA LEU A 181 -1.65 -12.75 -12.20
C LEU A 181 -2.10 -14.19 -12.50
N GLY A 182 -1.24 -14.97 -13.18
CA GLY A 182 -1.46 -16.39 -13.38
C GLY A 182 -1.32 -17.18 -12.07
N ARG A 183 -1.91 -18.39 -12.03
CA ARG A 183 -1.92 -19.25 -10.83
C ARG A 183 -0.50 -19.54 -10.29
N GLY A 184 0.48 -19.74 -11.15
CA GLY A 184 1.88 -19.97 -10.75
C GLY A 184 2.46 -18.77 -10.00
N ILE A 185 2.32 -17.57 -10.58
CA ILE A 185 2.83 -16.31 -9.99
C ILE A 185 2.18 -16.05 -8.63
N VAL A 186 0.86 -16.19 -8.52
CA VAL A 186 0.15 -16.00 -7.25
C VAL A 186 0.56 -17.05 -6.22
N LYS A 187 0.81 -18.29 -6.64
CA LYS A 187 1.33 -19.35 -5.74
C LYS A 187 2.72 -19.00 -5.22
N GLU A 188 3.64 -18.58 -6.08
CA GLU A 188 4.99 -18.15 -5.70
C GLU A 188 4.96 -16.96 -4.75
N HIS A 189 4.09 -15.99 -5.01
CA HIS A 189 3.85 -14.86 -4.12
C HIS A 189 3.43 -15.33 -2.71
N PHE A 190 2.44 -16.21 -2.61
CA PHE A 190 2.02 -16.75 -1.31
C PHE A 190 3.10 -17.60 -0.62
N GLN A 191 3.92 -18.32 -1.38
CA GLN A 191 5.09 -19.02 -0.82
C GLN A 191 6.11 -18.03 -0.24
N THR A 192 6.34 -16.92 -0.91
CA THR A 192 7.20 -15.83 -0.40
C THR A 192 6.64 -15.27 0.90
N ILE A 193 5.35 -14.93 0.95
CA ILE A 193 4.66 -14.44 2.17
C ILE A 193 4.85 -15.43 3.32
N LYS A 194 4.61 -16.71 3.09
CA LYS A 194 4.79 -17.76 4.10
C LYS A 194 6.23 -17.87 4.58
N SER A 195 7.21 -17.75 3.68
CA SER A 195 8.64 -17.77 4.02
C SER A 195 9.07 -16.58 4.88
N LEU A 196 8.35 -15.47 4.82
CA LEU A 196 8.53 -14.29 5.66
C LEU A 196 7.91 -14.43 7.06
N GLY A 197 7.21 -15.54 7.33
CA GLY A 197 6.54 -15.81 8.61
C GLY A 197 5.12 -15.24 8.72
N ILE A 198 4.49 -14.87 7.60
CA ILE A 198 3.09 -14.45 7.57
C ILE A 198 2.22 -15.69 7.35
N GLU A 199 1.53 -16.12 8.40
CA GLU A 199 0.65 -17.29 8.39
C GLU A 199 -0.80 -16.87 8.66
N PRO A 200 -1.56 -16.56 7.60
CA PRO A 200 -2.96 -16.18 7.75
C PRO A 200 -3.84 -17.38 8.04
N TRP A 201 -4.86 -17.22 8.89
CA TRP A 201 -5.96 -18.15 9.02
C TRP A 201 -7.13 -17.78 8.10
N ALA A 202 -7.19 -16.50 7.65
CA ALA A 202 -8.15 -16.02 6.65
C ALA A 202 -7.50 -15.06 5.64
N ILE A 203 -7.99 -15.08 4.40
CA ILE A 203 -7.50 -14.20 3.33
C ILE A 203 -8.69 -13.53 2.63
N ILE A 204 -8.60 -12.20 2.47
CA ILE A 204 -9.53 -11.38 1.71
C ILE A 204 -8.84 -10.92 0.41
N PHE A 205 -9.46 -11.15 -0.74
CA PHE A 205 -8.93 -10.72 -2.05
C PHE A 205 -10.02 -10.48 -3.08
N ASP A 206 -9.65 -9.91 -4.23
CA ASP A 206 -10.53 -9.74 -5.39
C ASP A 206 -10.96 -11.11 -5.97
N MET A 207 -12.05 -11.13 -6.72
CA MET A 207 -12.72 -12.33 -7.23
C MET A 207 -11.99 -13.07 -8.36
N ARG A 208 -10.68 -13.02 -8.42
CA ARG A 208 -9.90 -13.80 -9.40
C ARG A 208 -9.83 -15.27 -9.02
N ALA A 209 -10.19 -16.14 -9.93
CA ALA A 209 -10.27 -17.58 -9.72
C ALA A 209 -8.94 -18.25 -9.34
N CYS A 210 -7.79 -17.63 -9.64
CA CYS A 210 -6.47 -18.18 -9.31
C CYS A 210 -6.12 -18.05 -7.81
N PHE A 211 -6.62 -17.02 -7.12
CA PHE A 211 -6.30 -16.76 -5.72
C PHE A 211 -6.77 -17.87 -4.77
N PRO A 212 -8.05 -18.31 -4.79
CA PRO A 212 -8.50 -19.37 -3.89
C PRO A 212 -7.70 -20.66 -4.01
N LYS A 213 -7.37 -21.06 -5.25
CA LYS A 213 -6.60 -22.28 -5.50
C LYS A 213 -5.15 -22.16 -5.03
N ALA A 214 -4.52 -21.01 -5.24
CA ALA A 214 -3.16 -20.74 -4.80
C ALA A 214 -3.07 -20.68 -3.26
N ALA A 215 -4.01 -19.96 -2.60
CA ALA A 215 -4.09 -19.86 -1.16
C ALA A 215 -4.21 -21.23 -0.49
N LYS A 216 -5.15 -22.06 -0.94
CA LYS A 216 -5.34 -23.44 -0.44
C LYS A 216 -4.11 -24.33 -0.66
N THR A 217 -3.39 -24.13 -1.75
CA THR A 217 -2.17 -24.90 -2.03
C THR A 217 -1.03 -24.55 -1.07
N VAL A 218 -0.90 -23.28 -0.66
CA VAL A 218 0.23 -22.79 0.15
C VAL A 218 -0.06 -22.81 1.64
N PHE A 219 -1.26 -22.37 2.05
CA PHE A 219 -1.62 -22.22 3.46
C PHE A 219 -2.47 -23.38 4.01
N GLY A 220 -2.89 -24.30 3.15
CA GLY A 220 -3.68 -25.46 3.52
C GLY A 220 -5.13 -25.38 3.07
N LYS A 221 -5.84 -26.52 3.14
CA LYS A 221 -7.23 -26.61 2.65
C LYS A 221 -8.22 -25.83 3.54
N ASP A 222 -7.87 -25.69 4.83
CA ASP A 222 -8.72 -25.09 5.87
C ASP A 222 -8.64 -23.55 5.90
N ILE A 223 -7.76 -22.96 5.08
CA ILE A 223 -7.68 -21.50 4.96
C ILE A 223 -9.04 -20.91 4.59
N ILE A 224 -9.51 -19.97 5.39
CA ILE A 224 -10.78 -19.29 5.15
C ILE A 224 -10.58 -18.23 4.09
N ILE A 225 -11.49 -18.20 3.11
CA ILE A 225 -11.41 -17.30 1.95
C ILE A 225 -12.64 -16.41 1.93
N GLN A 226 -12.41 -15.10 1.83
CA GLN A 226 -13.43 -14.08 1.65
C GLN A 226 -13.12 -13.28 0.38
N HIS A 227 -14.12 -13.11 -0.49
CA HIS A 227 -14.04 -12.11 -1.56
C HIS A 227 -14.36 -10.72 -1.01
N ASP A 228 -13.58 -9.73 -1.40
CA ASP A 228 -13.81 -8.36 -0.96
C ASP A 228 -15.18 -7.85 -1.44
N TYR A 229 -16.06 -7.54 -0.51
CA TYR A 229 -17.41 -7.06 -0.76
C TYR A 229 -17.44 -5.78 -1.61
N PHE A 230 -16.44 -4.91 -1.48
CA PHE A 230 -16.32 -3.72 -2.34
C PHE A 230 -16.24 -4.11 -3.82
N HIS A 231 -15.43 -5.12 -4.15
CA HIS A 231 -15.28 -5.60 -5.53
C HIS A 231 -16.53 -6.36 -6.01
N VAL A 232 -17.22 -7.09 -5.13
CA VAL A 232 -18.54 -7.69 -5.44
C VAL A 232 -19.53 -6.61 -5.84
N MET A 233 -19.72 -5.59 -5.02
CA MET A 233 -20.65 -4.51 -5.30
C MET A 233 -20.24 -3.66 -6.51
N LYS A 234 -18.96 -3.52 -6.79
CA LYS A 234 -18.46 -2.82 -7.97
C LYS A 234 -18.94 -3.49 -9.29
N ILE A 235 -18.95 -4.82 -9.36
CA ILE A 235 -19.48 -5.57 -10.52
C ILE A 235 -20.99 -5.36 -10.63
N ILE A 236 -21.71 -5.45 -9.53
CA ILE A 236 -23.16 -5.23 -9.50
C ILE A 236 -23.49 -3.82 -9.99
N HIS A 237 -22.85 -2.79 -9.43
CA HIS A 237 -23.04 -1.40 -9.84
C HIS A 237 -22.65 -1.15 -11.29
N TYR A 238 -21.63 -1.84 -11.82
CA TYR A 238 -21.29 -1.79 -13.24
C TYR A 238 -22.46 -2.22 -14.11
N HIS A 239 -23.10 -3.36 -13.82
CA HIS A 239 -24.24 -3.84 -14.59
C HIS A 239 -25.47 -2.97 -14.42
N LEU A 240 -25.80 -2.50 -13.22
CA LEU A 240 -26.89 -1.58 -12.97
C LEU A 240 -26.72 -0.25 -13.76
N ASN A 241 -25.50 0.29 -13.77
CA ASN A 241 -25.19 1.49 -14.55
C ASN A 241 -25.30 1.27 -16.06
N ARG A 242 -24.95 0.07 -16.54
CA ARG A 242 -25.11 -0.29 -17.95
C ARG A 242 -26.60 -0.46 -18.33
N ALA A 243 -27.43 -1.06 -17.48
CA ALA A 243 -28.87 -1.15 -17.68
C ALA A 243 -29.51 0.25 -17.78
N MET A 244 -29.09 1.15 -16.90
CA MET A 244 -29.54 2.57 -16.93
C MET A 244 -29.12 3.27 -18.24
N ALA A 245 -27.88 3.07 -18.68
CA ALA A 245 -27.38 3.68 -19.91
C ALA A 245 -28.11 3.13 -21.14
N GLU A 246 -28.40 1.84 -21.18
CA GLU A 246 -29.19 1.19 -22.25
C GLU A 246 -30.62 1.73 -22.28
N TYR A 247 -31.30 1.81 -21.14
CA TYR A 247 -32.64 2.41 -21.03
C TYR A 247 -32.65 3.83 -21.57
N ARG A 248 -31.72 4.68 -21.16
CA ARG A 248 -31.61 6.06 -21.63
C ARG A 248 -31.39 6.15 -23.13
N ARG A 249 -30.57 5.27 -23.71
CA ARG A 249 -30.33 5.21 -25.14
C ARG A 249 -31.64 4.92 -25.90
N ILE A 250 -32.39 3.92 -25.47
CA ILE A 250 -33.68 3.56 -26.07
C ILE A 250 -34.71 4.69 -25.99
N GLN A 251 -34.83 5.33 -24.81
CA GLN A 251 -35.73 6.47 -24.65
C GLN A 251 -35.36 7.67 -25.53
N LYS A 252 -34.05 7.94 -25.66
CA LYS A 252 -33.56 9.02 -26.55
C LYS A 252 -33.87 8.74 -28.03
N GLU A 253 -33.80 7.50 -28.48
CA GLU A 253 -34.17 7.08 -29.83
C GLU A 253 -35.69 7.31 -30.08
N GLN A 254 -36.51 7.27 -29.03
CA GLN A 254 -37.95 7.59 -29.05
C GLN A 254 -38.25 9.09 -28.86
N GLY A 255 -37.23 9.94 -28.80
CA GLY A 255 -37.39 11.40 -28.58
C GLY A 255 -37.68 11.81 -27.14
N ILE A 256 -37.58 10.90 -26.18
CA ILE A 256 -37.87 11.16 -24.75
C ILE A 256 -36.61 11.69 -24.06
N ASP A 257 -36.71 12.84 -23.39
CA ASP A 257 -35.63 13.40 -22.58
C ASP A 257 -35.45 12.62 -21.28
N THR A 258 -34.21 12.24 -21.01
CA THR A 258 -33.77 11.47 -19.82
C THR A 258 -32.59 12.13 -19.11
N LEU A 259 -32.48 13.45 -19.21
CA LEU A 259 -31.41 14.22 -18.56
C LEU A 259 -31.45 14.07 -17.03
N ASP A 260 -32.66 14.03 -16.46
CA ASP A 260 -32.89 13.80 -15.04
C ASP A 260 -32.30 12.48 -14.52
N ILE A 261 -32.45 11.37 -15.27
CA ILE A 261 -31.81 10.09 -14.94
C ILE A 261 -30.29 10.23 -14.95
N TRP A 262 -29.73 10.92 -15.94
CA TRP A 262 -28.26 11.09 -16.04
C TRP A 262 -27.71 11.91 -14.87
N LEU A 263 -28.41 12.98 -14.48
CA LEU A 263 -28.05 13.81 -13.34
C LEU A 263 -28.15 13.05 -12.02
N ALA A 264 -29.17 12.20 -11.88
CA ALA A 264 -29.42 11.42 -10.67
C ALA A 264 -28.67 10.08 -10.59
N ARG A 265 -27.90 9.69 -11.63
CA ARG A 265 -27.29 8.36 -11.71
C ARG A 265 -26.46 7.96 -10.49
N TRP A 266 -25.75 8.91 -9.90
CA TRP A 266 -24.95 8.63 -8.70
C TRP A 266 -25.81 8.48 -7.44
N ILE A 267 -26.96 9.13 -7.38
CA ILE A 267 -27.95 9.00 -6.29
C ILE A 267 -28.62 7.62 -6.41
N ILE A 268 -29.01 7.21 -7.63
CA ILE A 268 -29.60 5.89 -7.91
C ILE A 268 -28.64 4.77 -7.48
N LEU A 269 -27.35 4.89 -7.75
CA LEU A 269 -26.33 3.91 -7.37
C LEU A 269 -25.89 4.02 -5.90
N LYS A 270 -26.09 5.18 -5.26
CA LYS A 270 -25.76 5.41 -3.86
C LYS A 270 -26.64 4.57 -2.94
N ASN A 271 -26.11 4.15 -1.80
CA ASN A 271 -26.87 3.43 -0.78
C ASN A 271 -27.97 4.30 -0.17
N MET A 272 -29.17 3.76 0.00
CA MET A 272 -30.35 4.51 0.44
C MET A 272 -30.15 5.16 1.83
N GLU A 273 -29.51 4.46 2.75
CA GLU A 273 -29.21 4.97 4.10
C GLU A 273 -28.23 6.15 4.12
N ARG A 274 -27.62 6.46 2.98
CA ARG A 274 -26.71 7.61 2.82
C ARG A 274 -27.33 8.75 2.03
N TRP A 275 -28.61 8.64 1.62
CA TRP A 275 -29.27 9.71 0.91
C TRP A 275 -29.52 10.89 1.86
N THR A 276 -29.27 12.07 1.38
CA THR A 276 -29.70 13.29 2.01
C THR A 276 -31.20 13.52 1.75
N PHE A 277 -31.84 14.35 2.53
CA PHE A 277 -33.25 14.72 2.32
C PHE A 277 -33.53 15.24 0.88
N LYS A 278 -32.60 16.03 0.32
CA LYS A 278 -32.69 16.49 -1.07
C LYS A 278 -32.59 15.32 -2.08
N GLU A 279 -31.74 14.36 -1.82
CA GLU A 279 -31.59 13.18 -2.69
C GLU A 279 -32.82 12.25 -2.60
N CYS A 280 -33.45 12.12 -1.43
CA CYS A 280 -34.72 11.39 -1.30
C CYS A 280 -35.79 11.99 -2.21
N ARG A 281 -36.00 13.32 -2.16
CA ARG A 281 -36.94 13.99 -3.06
C ARG A 281 -36.65 13.80 -4.54
N ILE A 282 -35.39 13.80 -4.93
CA ILE A 282 -34.99 13.53 -6.33
C ILE A 282 -35.40 12.11 -6.74
N ILE A 283 -35.18 11.11 -5.87
CA ILE A 283 -35.56 9.73 -6.15
C ILE A 283 -37.07 9.55 -6.16
N GLU A 284 -37.83 10.19 -5.25
CA GLU A 284 -39.30 10.18 -5.24
C GLU A 284 -39.87 10.72 -6.57
N ASN A 285 -39.37 11.85 -7.04
CA ASN A 285 -39.79 12.43 -8.32
C ASN A 285 -39.44 11.52 -9.51
N LEU A 286 -38.23 10.88 -9.48
CA LEU A 286 -37.88 9.92 -10.49
C LEU A 286 -38.78 8.69 -10.50
N LEU A 287 -39.06 8.11 -9.33
CA LEU A 287 -39.98 6.97 -9.22
C LEU A 287 -41.38 7.29 -9.69
N ALA A 288 -41.91 8.49 -9.36
CA ALA A 288 -43.21 8.92 -9.87
C ALA A 288 -43.25 8.99 -11.41
N ARG A 289 -42.15 9.42 -12.04
CA ARG A 289 -42.04 9.53 -13.51
C ARG A 289 -41.73 8.22 -14.21
N TYR A 290 -40.95 7.36 -13.60
CA TYR A 290 -40.41 6.12 -14.21
C TYR A 290 -40.93 4.85 -13.53
N GLN A 291 -42.10 4.90 -12.91
CA GLN A 291 -42.75 3.72 -12.34
C GLN A 291 -42.98 2.63 -13.39
N GLY A 292 -42.77 1.37 -13.03
CA GLY A 292 -42.88 0.22 -13.95
C GLY A 292 -41.78 0.13 -15.01
N THR A 293 -40.73 0.97 -14.91
CA THR A 293 -39.63 0.98 -15.90
C THR A 293 -38.36 0.36 -15.34
N THR A 294 -37.34 0.20 -16.21
CA THR A 294 -35.99 -0.25 -15.83
C THR A 294 -35.36 0.59 -14.71
N ILE A 295 -35.73 1.86 -14.56
CA ILE A 295 -35.16 2.73 -13.49
C ILE A 295 -35.65 2.30 -12.11
N GLU A 296 -36.93 2.01 -11.97
CA GLU A 296 -37.48 1.42 -10.74
C GLU A 296 -36.90 0.05 -10.47
N ASP A 297 -36.82 -0.81 -11.49
CA ASP A 297 -36.20 -2.13 -11.41
C ASP A 297 -34.75 -2.08 -10.90
N ILE A 298 -33.95 -1.10 -11.33
CA ILE A 298 -32.58 -0.89 -10.86
C ILE A 298 -32.54 -0.65 -9.36
N LEU A 299 -33.42 0.22 -8.83
CA LEU A 299 -33.47 0.55 -7.41
C LEU A 299 -33.88 -0.67 -6.57
N ILE A 300 -34.91 -1.41 -7.02
CA ILE A 300 -35.40 -2.61 -6.35
C ILE A 300 -34.33 -3.71 -6.37
N LEU A 301 -33.79 -4.04 -7.54
CA LEU A 301 -32.76 -5.09 -7.68
C LEU A 301 -31.51 -4.77 -6.86
N LYS A 302 -31.05 -3.50 -6.89
CA LYS A 302 -29.91 -3.06 -6.07
C LYS A 302 -30.17 -3.34 -4.59
N GLN A 303 -31.35 -2.98 -4.08
CA GLN A 303 -31.66 -3.19 -2.67
C GLN A 303 -31.75 -4.69 -2.33
N LYS A 304 -32.48 -5.47 -3.11
CA LYS A 304 -32.57 -6.93 -2.92
C LYS A 304 -31.19 -7.61 -2.91
N VAL A 305 -30.32 -7.25 -3.84
CA VAL A 305 -28.94 -7.78 -3.86
C VAL A 305 -28.18 -7.36 -2.61
N ARG A 306 -28.32 -6.12 -2.16
CA ARG A 306 -27.67 -5.66 -0.91
C ARG A 306 -28.18 -6.40 0.32
N ASP A 307 -29.49 -6.67 0.36
CA ASP A 307 -30.13 -7.36 1.49
C ASP A 307 -29.58 -8.78 1.67
N ILE A 308 -29.20 -9.47 0.60
CA ILE A 308 -28.50 -10.75 0.66
C ILE A 308 -27.25 -10.66 1.56
N PHE A 309 -26.47 -9.58 1.45
CA PHE A 309 -25.21 -9.42 2.17
C PHE A 309 -25.34 -8.68 3.50
N LEU A 310 -26.35 -7.84 3.67
CA LEU A 310 -26.44 -6.94 4.83
C LEU A 310 -27.42 -7.41 5.90
N THR A 311 -28.46 -8.14 5.51
CA THR A 311 -29.52 -8.58 6.42
C THR A 311 -29.50 -10.08 6.72
N SER A 312 -28.73 -10.87 5.96
CA SER A 312 -28.57 -12.30 6.26
C SER A 312 -27.70 -12.49 7.51
N LYS A 313 -28.09 -13.43 8.35
CA LYS A 313 -27.39 -13.81 9.59
C LYS A 313 -26.44 -14.99 9.41
N SER A 314 -26.53 -15.70 8.27
CA SER A 314 -25.69 -16.84 7.93
C SER A 314 -25.54 -16.97 6.43
N GLN A 315 -24.55 -17.75 5.98
CA GLN A 315 -24.42 -18.11 4.57
C GLN A 315 -25.66 -18.82 4.06
N GLN A 316 -26.25 -19.69 4.84
CA GLN A 316 -27.46 -20.42 4.45
C GLN A 316 -28.62 -19.46 4.14
N GLU A 317 -28.85 -18.46 4.97
CA GLU A 317 -29.87 -17.43 4.72
C GLU A 317 -29.55 -16.61 3.47
N ALA A 318 -28.29 -16.27 3.27
CA ALA A 318 -27.86 -15.58 2.05
C ALA A 318 -28.11 -16.43 0.77
N TYR A 319 -27.90 -17.76 0.84
CA TYR A 319 -28.24 -18.66 -0.25
C TYR A 319 -29.74 -18.72 -0.52
N GLN A 320 -30.58 -18.72 0.51
CA GLN A 320 -32.04 -18.67 0.37
C GLN A 320 -32.47 -17.39 -0.33
N LYS A 321 -32.07 -16.22 0.16
CA LYS A 321 -32.39 -14.92 -0.47
C LYS A 321 -31.89 -14.80 -1.91
N ARG A 322 -30.72 -15.35 -2.21
CA ARG A 322 -30.20 -15.41 -3.59
C ARG A 322 -31.10 -16.28 -4.48
N ASN A 323 -31.53 -17.44 -3.99
CA ASN A 323 -32.40 -18.36 -4.76
C ASN A 323 -33.77 -17.71 -4.99
N GLU A 324 -34.37 -17.06 -4.00
CA GLU A 324 -35.61 -16.27 -4.13
C GLU A 324 -35.41 -15.18 -5.19
N LEU A 325 -34.34 -14.38 -5.11
CA LEU A 325 -34.03 -13.36 -6.11
C LEU A 325 -33.93 -13.95 -7.53
N THR A 326 -33.32 -15.13 -7.65
CA THR A 326 -33.18 -15.83 -8.95
C THR A 326 -34.55 -16.28 -9.50
N SER A 327 -35.48 -16.72 -8.65
CA SER A 327 -36.82 -17.18 -9.06
C SER A 327 -37.75 -16.03 -9.46
N GLU A 328 -37.47 -14.79 -9.08
CA GLU A 328 -38.28 -13.62 -9.41
C GLU A 328 -38.24 -13.21 -10.90
N GLY A 329 -37.41 -13.87 -11.73
CA GLY A 329 -37.39 -13.64 -13.17
C GLY A 329 -36.63 -12.37 -13.62
N TRP A 330 -35.75 -11.79 -12.79
CA TRP A 330 -34.94 -10.60 -13.14
C TRP A 330 -34.13 -10.77 -14.43
N GLN A 331 -33.72 -12.02 -14.73
CA GLN A 331 -32.91 -12.34 -15.90
C GLN A 331 -33.67 -12.14 -17.23
N THR A 332 -34.98 -12.11 -17.20
CA THR A 332 -35.81 -11.91 -18.41
C THR A 332 -36.10 -10.45 -18.72
N LYS A 333 -35.93 -9.55 -17.70
CA LYS A 333 -36.26 -8.15 -17.86
C LYS A 333 -35.16 -7.34 -18.59
N ASN A 334 -33.89 -7.63 -18.34
CA ASN A 334 -32.77 -6.96 -18.96
C ASN A 334 -31.53 -7.83 -18.94
N GLN A 335 -30.71 -7.78 -20.00
CA GLN A 335 -29.47 -8.57 -20.12
C GLN A 335 -28.46 -8.25 -18.99
N HIS A 336 -28.39 -7.01 -18.51
CA HIS A 336 -27.50 -6.64 -17.41
C HIS A 336 -27.97 -7.19 -16.07
N PHE A 337 -29.29 -7.31 -15.86
CA PHE A 337 -29.85 -8.00 -14.69
C PHE A 337 -29.57 -9.51 -14.77
N ALA A 338 -29.69 -10.12 -15.95
CA ALA A 338 -29.28 -11.50 -16.17
C ALA A 338 -27.82 -11.74 -15.79
N ASN A 339 -26.93 -10.80 -16.12
CA ASN A 339 -25.51 -10.89 -15.75
C ASN A 339 -25.29 -10.79 -14.23
N ILE A 340 -26.08 -9.97 -13.51
CA ILE A 340 -26.03 -9.91 -12.04
C ILE A 340 -26.46 -11.26 -11.43
N ILE A 341 -27.58 -11.80 -11.89
CA ILE A 341 -28.09 -13.09 -11.41
C ILE A 341 -27.08 -14.22 -11.71
N LYS A 342 -26.54 -14.26 -12.93
CA LYS A 342 -25.48 -15.21 -13.30
C LYS A 342 -24.23 -15.07 -12.40
N PHE A 343 -23.81 -13.86 -12.11
CA PHE A 343 -22.67 -13.58 -11.23
C PHE A 343 -22.92 -14.10 -9.80
N LEU A 344 -24.09 -13.86 -9.23
CA LEU A 344 -24.46 -14.35 -7.90
C LEU A 344 -24.60 -15.89 -7.85
N ASN A 345 -24.95 -16.54 -8.97
CA ASN A 345 -25.08 -17.99 -9.07
C ASN A 345 -23.76 -18.72 -9.36
N THR A 346 -22.63 -18.05 -9.30
CA THR A 346 -21.32 -18.69 -9.46
C THR A 346 -20.95 -19.54 -8.23
N PRO A 347 -20.09 -20.58 -8.39
CA PRO A 347 -19.55 -21.34 -7.25
C PRO A 347 -18.77 -20.51 -6.24
N TYR A 348 -18.42 -19.27 -6.62
CA TYR A 348 -17.69 -18.32 -5.77
C TYR A 348 -18.58 -17.55 -4.81
N PHE A 349 -19.91 -17.68 -4.90
CA PHE A 349 -20.86 -17.01 -3.99
C PHE A 349 -20.56 -17.32 -2.53
N LYS A 350 -20.15 -18.54 -2.21
CA LYS A 350 -19.71 -18.91 -0.85
C LYS A 350 -18.60 -18.01 -0.31
N TYR A 351 -17.66 -17.57 -1.16
CA TYR A 351 -16.58 -16.66 -0.74
C TYR A 351 -17.03 -15.21 -0.64
N MET A 352 -18.14 -14.82 -1.28
CA MET A 352 -18.72 -13.48 -1.16
C MET A 352 -19.44 -13.29 0.18
N THR A 353 -19.83 -14.38 0.83
CA THR A 353 -20.67 -14.40 2.04
C THR A 353 -19.99 -15.03 3.26
N THR A 354 -18.70 -15.37 3.18
CA THR A 354 -17.94 -16.01 4.25
C THR A 354 -18.01 -15.24 5.58
N PHE A 355 -18.00 -13.91 5.54
CA PHE A 355 -18.08 -13.05 6.72
C PHE A 355 -19.39 -13.22 7.53
N LEU A 356 -20.44 -13.82 6.95
CA LEU A 356 -21.70 -14.06 7.67
C LEU A 356 -21.56 -15.17 8.71
N ASP A 357 -20.76 -16.20 8.41
CA ASP A 357 -20.48 -17.30 9.36
C ASP A 357 -19.18 -17.02 10.17
N HIS A 358 -18.40 -16.02 9.76
CA HIS A 358 -17.15 -15.58 10.37
C HIS A 358 -17.17 -14.08 10.65
N PRO A 359 -17.91 -13.62 11.66
CA PRO A 359 -18.09 -12.18 11.93
C PRO A 359 -16.80 -11.44 12.31
N GLU A 360 -15.75 -12.19 12.71
CA GLU A 360 -14.41 -11.64 12.94
C GLU A 360 -13.70 -11.21 11.65
N ILE A 361 -14.14 -11.68 10.46
CA ILE A 361 -13.63 -11.29 9.16
C ILE A 361 -14.43 -10.10 8.65
N PRO A 362 -13.80 -8.95 8.36
CA PRO A 362 -14.52 -7.82 7.80
C PRO A 362 -15.03 -8.14 6.38
N ARG A 363 -16.19 -7.61 6.02
CA ARG A 363 -16.79 -7.78 4.68
C ARG A 363 -15.87 -7.30 3.56
N SER A 364 -15.16 -6.21 3.80
CA SER A 364 -14.18 -5.64 2.86
C SER A 364 -12.83 -5.51 3.54
N GLY A 365 -11.78 -5.80 2.78
CA GLY A 365 -10.42 -5.52 3.18
C GLY A 365 -10.14 -4.00 3.21
N ASN A 366 -9.08 -3.61 3.92
CA ASN A 366 -8.61 -2.23 3.93
C ASN A 366 -7.68 -1.89 2.75
N SER A 367 -7.49 -2.84 1.84
CA SER A 367 -6.56 -2.76 0.71
C SER A 367 -6.84 -1.58 -0.22
N GLU A 368 -8.10 -1.24 -0.48
CA GLU A 368 -8.45 -0.07 -1.32
C GLU A 368 -7.92 1.25 -0.74
N ASN A 369 -7.94 1.43 0.59
CA ASN A 369 -7.36 2.62 1.23
C ASN A 369 -5.84 2.65 1.09
N VAL A 370 -5.18 1.49 1.22
CA VAL A 370 -3.73 1.34 1.02
C VAL A 370 -3.37 1.66 -0.43
N ILE A 371 -4.09 1.08 -1.40
CA ILE A 371 -3.89 1.34 -2.83
C ILE A 371 -4.18 2.80 -3.18
N ARG A 372 -5.22 3.41 -2.62
CA ARG A 372 -5.54 4.83 -2.83
C ARG A 372 -4.39 5.73 -2.39
N THR A 373 -3.84 5.47 -1.22
CA THR A 373 -2.67 6.21 -0.72
C THR A 373 -1.47 6.02 -1.64
N TRP A 374 -1.23 4.79 -2.10
CA TRP A 374 -0.16 4.48 -3.03
C TRP A 374 -0.33 5.19 -4.39
N ARG A 375 -1.54 5.17 -4.95
CA ARG A 375 -1.88 5.91 -6.19
C ARG A 375 -1.63 7.41 -6.06
N GLN A 376 -1.96 8.00 -4.91
CA GLN A 376 -1.69 9.42 -4.64
C GLN A 376 -0.19 9.70 -4.61
N MET A 377 0.59 8.85 -3.97
CA MET A 377 2.05 8.97 -3.96
C MET A 377 2.64 8.89 -5.38
N GLU A 378 2.17 7.95 -6.20
CA GLU A 378 2.60 7.82 -7.59
C GLU A 378 2.23 9.06 -8.42
N LYS A 379 1.02 9.62 -8.25
CA LYS A 379 0.58 10.84 -8.94
C LYS A 379 1.46 12.04 -8.62
N VAL A 380 1.74 12.31 -7.35
CA VAL A 380 2.56 13.44 -6.89
C VAL A 380 3.97 13.38 -7.47
N ARG A 381 4.48 12.18 -7.71
CA ARG A 381 5.82 11.93 -8.27
C ARG A 381 5.83 11.88 -9.80
N TYR A 382 4.69 12.00 -10.47
CA TYR A 382 4.55 11.73 -11.91
C TYR A 382 5.03 10.32 -12.33
N GLY A 383 4.87 9.35 -11.41
CA GLY A 383 5.35 7.97 -11.54
C GLY A 383 6.81 7.78 -11.16
N PHE A 384 7.23 6.53 -11.12
CA PHE A 384 8.62 6.14 -10.88
C PHE A 384 9.34 5.93 -12.21
N LYS A 385 10.63 6.26 -12.27
CA LYS A 385 11.43 6.11 -13.50
C LYS A 385 11.98 4.70 -13.71
N SER A 386 12.08 3.91 -12.65
CA SER A 386 12.59 2.54 -12.68
C SER A 386 11.87 1.66 -11.66
N ASP A 387 11.82 0.35 -11.93
CA ASP A 387 11.25 -0.64 -11.02
C ASP A 387 12.00 -0.68 -9.69
N LYS A 388 13.34 -0.69 -9.71
CA LYS A 388 14.15 -0.65 -8.49
C LYS A 388 13.81 0.58 -7.66
N GLY A 389 13.74 1.75 -8.29
CA GLY A 389 13.39 2.99 -7.60
C GLY A 389 12.00 2.97 -6.96
N ARG A 390 11.05 2.25 -7.55
CA ARG A 390 9.71 2.02 -7.01
C ARG A 390 9.71 1.06 -5.84
N ILE A 391 10.31 -0.12 -6.00
CA ILE A 391 10.42 -1.14 -4.96
C ILE A 391 11.13 -0.59 -3.71
N ASP A 392 12.24 0.11 -3.88
CA ASP A 392 12.97 0.71 -2.77
C ASP A 392 12.14 1.78 -2.03
N HIS A 393 11.33 2.55 -2.78
CA HIS A 393 10.40 3.50 -2.15
C HIS A 393 9.31 2.78 -1.34
N LEU A 394 8.78 1.69 -1.84
CA LEU A 394 7.79 0.87 -1.15
C LEU A 394 8.34 0.29 0.15
N LYS A 395 9.53 -0.30 0.11
CA LYS A 395 10.22 -0.82 1.31
C LYS A 395 10.37 0.26 2.38
N LEU A 396 10.88 1.43 1.99
CA LEU A 396 11.07 2.54 2.91
C LEU A 396 9.74 3.08 3.46
N TYR A 397 8.68 3.13 2.65
CA TYR A 397 7.35 3.52 3.08
C TYR A 397 6.76 2.53 4.09
N GLN A 398 6.88 1.24 3.85
CA GLN A 398 6.44 0.18 4.78
C GLN A 398 7.07 0.36 6.16
N VAL A 399 8.40 0.58 6.21
CA VAL A 399 9.13 0.80 7.45
C VAL A 399 8.75 2.10 8.14
N SER A 400 8.55 3.19 7.38
CA SER A 400 8.19 4.49 7.97
C SER A 400 6.84 4.44 8.69
N LYS A 401 5.88 3.70 8.15
CA LYS A 401 4.58 3.47 8.79
C LYS A 401 4.71 2.63 10.06
N TYR A 402 5.59 1.65 10.06
CA TYR A 402 5.93 0.88 11.26
C TYR A 402 6.53 1.76 12.37
N LEU A 403 7.53 2.56 12.04
CA LEU A 403 8.21 3.44 13.00
C LEU A 403 7.29 4.54 13.57
N GLN A 404 6.44 5.15 12.74
CA GLN A 404 5.47 6.16 13.20
C GLN A 404 4.50 5.59 14.24
N ASN A 405 4.02 4.37 14.03
CA ASN A 405 3.07 3.75 14.96
C ASN A 405 3.72 3.33 16.28
N ASN A 406 4.97 2.88 16.27
CA ASN A 406 5.68 2.54 17.51
C ASN A 406 6.00 3.77 18.36
N LEU A 407 6.38 4.90 17.73
CA LEU A 407 6.60 6.16 18.43
C LEU A 407 5.32 6.75 19.06
N LEU A 408 4.15 6.44 18.52
CA LEU A 408 2.87 6.85 19.09
C LEU A 408 2.49 5.98 20.31
N HIS A 409 2.84 4.69 20.30
CA HIS A 409 2.59 3.79 21.44
C HIS A 409 3.56 4.04 22.62
N GLU A 410 4.82 4.38 22.36
CA GLU A 410 5.77 4.74 23.42
C GLU A 410 5.45 6.08 24.11
N LYS A 411 4.68 6.97 23.47
CA LYS A 411 4.21 8.23 24.06
C LYS A 411 2.90 8.09 24.85
N SER A 412 2.23 6.95 24.75
CA SER A 412 0.95 6.67 25.43
C SER A 412 1.10 5.65 26.59
N SER A 413 2.28 5.14 26.82
CA SER A 413 2.71 4.37 27.99
C SER A 413 3.59 5.21 28.92
#